data_207fcd060e90594c2d2bd7201dcd0d31
#
_entry.id   207fcd060e90594c2d2bd7201dcd0d31
#
_cell.length_a   1.000
_cell.length_b   1.000
_cell.length_c   1.000
_cell.angle_alpha   90.00
_cell.angle_beta   90.00
_cell.angle_gamma   90.00
#
_symmetry.space_group_name_H-M   'P 1'
#
loop_
_entity.id
_entity.type
_entity.pdbx_description
1 polymer ?
#
loop_
_entity_poly.entity_id
_entity_poly.type
_entity_poly.pdbx_seq_one_letter_code
_entity_poly.pdbx_strand_id
1 'polypeptide(L)'
;MAWIETIEPGEAAGELKTEYDKAVRRAGKVFNILKVQSLDPAALRASMDLYLATMYGPSGLSRAEREMLATVVSWANLCFY
;
A
#
# COMPACT_ATOMS: atom_id res chain seq x y z
N MET A 1 -8.83 -4.39 11.78
CA MET A 1 -8.81 -5.87 11.87
C MET A 1 -9.09 -6.47 10.50
N ALA A 2 -8.35 -7.49 10.10
CA ALA A 2 -8.55 -8.15 8.82
C ALA A 2 -9.25 -9.50 9.00
N TRP A 3 -10.04 -9.90 8.00
CA TRP A 3 -10.70 -11.19 7.99
C TRP A 3 -9.77 -12.35 7.61
N ILE A 4 -8.61 -12.03 7.06
CA ILE A 4 -7.60 -13.01 6.67
C ILE A 4 -6.40 -12.91 7.58
N GLU A 5 -5.57 -13.96 7.59
CA GLU A 5 -4.34 -13.97 8.35
C GLU A 5 -3.37 -12.92 7.82
N THR A 6 -2.67 -12.24 8.73
CA THR A 6 -1.66 -11.25 8.40
C THR A 6 -0.38 -11.55 9.15
N ILE A 7 0.76 -11.04 8.62
CA ILE A 7 2.05 -11.18 9.28
C ILE A 7 2.44 -9.82 9.86
N GLU A 8 2.70 -9.79 11.16
CA GLU A 8 3.09 -8.56 11.84
C GLU A 8 4.55 -8.19 11.49
N PRO A 9 4.89 -6.88 11.53
CA PRO A 9 6.24 -6.45 11.16
C PRO A 9 7.37 -7.16 11.92
N GLY A 10 7.16 -7.48 13.18
CA GLY A 10 8.16 -8.17 13.98
C GLY A 10 8.41 -9.62 13.56
N GLU A 11 7.48 -10.21 12.80
CA GLU A 11 7.57 -11.59 12.34
C GLU A 11 7.97 -11.69 10.86
N ALA A 12 8.09 -10.56 10.16
CA ALA A 12 8.39 -10.53 8.75
C ALA A 12 9.85 -10.96 8.49
N ALA A 13 10.05 -11.72 7.42
CA ALA A 13 11.37 -12.20 7.02
C ALA A 13 11.47 -12.22 5.49
N GLY A 14 12.70 -12.24 4.97
CA GLY A 14 12.96 -12.34 3.54
C GLY A 14 12.39 -11.17 2.74
N GLU A 15 11.72 -11.46 1.64
CA GLU A 15 11.15 -10.45 0.75
C GLU A 15 10.10 -9.58 1.45
N LEU A 16 9.29 -10.18 2.33
CA LEU A 16 8.28 -9.44 3.07
C LEU A 16 8.93 -8.40 3.99
N LYS A 17 10.00 -8.77 4.67
CA LYS A 17 10.72 -7.83 5.53
C LYS A 17 11.25 -6.65 4.72
N THR A 18 11.76 -6.91 3.52
CA THR A 18 12.25 -5.86 2.63
C THR A 18 11.12 -4.87 2.28
N GLU A 19 9.94 -5.37 1.95
CA GLU A 19 8.80 -4.53 1.63
C GLU A 19 8.31 -3.73 2.85
N TYR A 20 8.29 -4.34 4.02
CA TYR A 20 7.91 -3.66 5.24
C TYR A 20 8.91 -2.57 5.63
N ASP A 21 10.20 -2.84 5.46
CA ASP A 21 11.24 -1.84 5.73
C ASP A 21 11.09 -0.62 4.80
N LYS A 22 10.76 -0.85 3.54
CA LYS A 22 10.46 0.23 2.60
C LYS A 22 9.25 1.05 3.06
N ALA A 23 8.22 0.40 3.56
CA ALA A 23 7.02 1.07 4.05
C ALA A 23 7.33 1.95 5.26
N VAL A 24 8.13 1.46 6.18
CA VAL A 24 8.55 2.24 7.37
C VAL A 24 9.35 3.45 6.95
N ARG A 25 10.28 3.30 5.99
CA ARG A 25 11.06 4.44 5.50
C ARG A 25 10.20 5.48 4.80
N ARG A 26 9.14 5.05 4.11
CA ARG A 26 8.27 5.95 3.34
C ARG A 26 7.24 6.63 4.23
N ALA A 27 6.61 5.91 5.14
CA ALA A 27 5.44 6.37 5.88
C ALA A 27 5.56 6.28 7.40
N GLY A 28 6.67 5.77 7.91
CA GLY A 28 6.91 5.64 9.35
C GLY A 28 6.29 4.40 9.99
N LYS A 29 5.45 3.67 9.28
CA LYS A 29 4.84 2.44 9.79
C LYS A 29 4.32 1.58 8.64
N VAL A 30 3.92 0.35 8.96
CA VAL A 30 3.27 -0.56 8.02
C VAL A 30 1.75 -0.46 8.21
N PHE A 31 1.07 0.07 7.21
CA PHE A 31 -0.39 0.20 7.25
C PHE A 31 -1.08 -1.15 7.04
N ASN A 32 -2.32 -1.25 7.51
CA ASN A 32 -3.09 -2.49 7.40
C ASN A 32 -3.28 -2.97 5.97
N ILE A 33 -3.38 -2.04 5.01
CA ILE A 33 -3.52 -2.40 3.60
C ILE A 33 -2.33 -3.22 3.09
N LEU A 34 -1.14 -3.01 3.63
CA LEU A 34 0.02 -3.83 3.31
C LEU A 34 -0.04 -5.16 4.04
N LYS A 35 -0.45 -5.16 5.31
CA LYS A 35 -0.53 -6.39 6.10
C LYS A 35 -1.50 -7.41 5.52
N VAL A 36 -2.61 -6.98 4.93
CA VAL A 36 -3.57 -7.90 4.32
C VAL A 36 -3.01 -8.61 3.10
N GLN A 37 -1.91 -8.12 2.53
CA GLN A 37 -1.22 -8.74 1.40
C GLN A 37 0.02 -9.51 1.82
N SER A 38 0.27 -9.63 3.13
CA SER A 38 1.54 -10.14 3.67
C SER A 38 1.82 -11.61 3.36
N LEU A 39 0.79 -12.41 3.12
CA LEU A 39 0.98 -13.82 2.79
C LEU A 39 1.51 -14.05 1.37
N ASP A 40 1.48 -13.02 0.54
CA ASP A 40 2.03 -13.09 -0.83
C ASP A 40 2.92 -11.84 -1.06
N PRO A 41 4.21 -11.91 -0.69
CA PRO A 41 5.11 -10.77 -0.83
C PRO A 41 5.27 -10.28 -2.26
N ALA A 42 5.18 -11.15 -3.26
CA ALA A 42 5.28 -10.76 -4.66
C ALA A 42 4.07 -9.89 -5.07
N ALA A 43 2.88 -10.29 -4.64
CA ALA A 43 1.67 -9.49 -4.90
C ALA A 43 1.73 -8.15 -4.16
N LEU A 44 2.21 -8.15 -2.93
CA LEU A 44 2.39 -6.93 -2.15
C LEU A 44 3.32 -5.96 -2.87
N ARG A 45 4.45 -6.45 -3.36
CA ARG A 45 5.42 -5.63 -4.09
C ARG A 45 4.79 -5.04 -5.35
N ALA A 46 4.12 -5.87 -6.15
CA ALA A 46 3.47 -5.42 -7.38
C ALA A 46 2.38 -4.37 -7.09
N SER A 47 1.61 -4.57 -6.04
CA SER A 47 0.58 -3.63 -5.61
C SER A 47 1.18 -2.29 -5.20
N MET A 48 2.29 -2.31 -4.46
CA MET A 48 2.98 -1.09 -4.05
C MET A 48 3.60 -0.37 -5.24
N ASP A 49 4.17 -1.11 -6.20
CA ASP A 49 4.71 -0.52 -7.42
C ASP A 49 3.63 0.19 -8.22
N LEU A 50 2.45 -0.43 -8.34
CA LEU A 50 1.31 0.19 -8.98
C LEU A 50 0.87 1.47 -8.26
N TYR A 51 0.76 1.41 -6.95
CA TYR A 51 0.39 2.57 -6.14
C TYR A 51 1.35 3.74 -6.35
N LEU A 52 2.65 3.46 -6.27
CA LEU A 52 3.67 4.49 -6.41
C LEU A 52 3.67 5.08 -7.83
N ALA A 53 3.46 4.25 -8.85
CA ALA A 53 3.39 4.72 -10.23
C ALA A 53 2.18 5.63 -10.44
N THR A 54 1.02 5.26 -9.92
CA THR A 54 -0.21 6.01 -10.13
C THR A 54 -0.28 7.30 -9.31
N MET A 55 0.26 7.30 -8.09
CA MET A 55 0.16 8.45 -7.18
C MET A 55 1.37 9.39 -7.26
N TYR A 56 2.55 8.88 -7.57
CA TYR A 56 3.80 9.66 -7.52
C TYR A 56 4.63 9.62 -8.79
N GLY A 57 4.40 8.65 -9.68
CA GLY A 57 5.18 8.51 -10.90
C GLY A 57 4.91 9.62 -11.91
N PRO A 58 5.72 9.73 -12.98
CA PRO A 58 5.48 10.69 -14.05
C PRO A 58 4.12 10.47 -14.70
N SER A 59 3.37 11.54 -14.89
CA SER A 59 2.02 11.47 -15.45
C SER A 59 1.59 12.85 -15.95
N GLY A 60 0.58 12.86 -16.81
CA GLY A 60 -0.08 14.10 -17.23
C GLY A 60 -0.99 14.69 -16.16
N LEU A 61 -1.22 13.95 -15.05
CA LEU A 61 -2.06 14.42 -13.95
C LEU A 61 -1.21 15.09 -12.89
N SER A 62 -1.71 16.19 -12.33
CA SER A 62 -1.08 16.85 -11.18
C SER A 62 -1.28 16.02 -9.91
N ARG A 63 -0.52 16.34 -8.87
CA ARG A 63 -0.69 15.71 -7.55
C ARG A 63 -2.11 15.92 -7.03
N ALA A 64 -2.64 17.12 -7.17
CA ALA A 64 -3.99 17.44 -6.71
C ALA A 64 -5.04 16.61 -7.46
N GLU A 65 -4.89 16.45 -8.76
CA GLU A 65 -5.82 15.64 -9.55
C GLU A 65 -5.77 14.17 -9.14
N ARG A 66 -4.59 13.61 -8.89
CA ARG A 66 -4.44 12.23 -8.42
C ARG A 66 -5.10 12.02 -7.07
N GLU A 67 -4.92 12.96 -6.14
CA GLU A 67 -5.54 12.89 -4.82
C GLU A 67 -7.06 13.00 -4.91
N MET A 68 -7.57 13.86 -5.78
CA MET A 68 -9.01 13.98 -6.00
C MET A 68 -9.61 12.69 -6.56
N LEU A 69 -8.95 12.07 -7.54
CA LEU A 69 -9.40 10.80 -8.10
C LEU A 69 -9.43 9.70 -7.03
N ALA A 70 -8.37 9.61 -6.23
CA ALA A 70 -8.30 8.62 -5.16
C ALA A 70 -9.40 8.84 -4.13
N THR A 71 -9.66 10.09 -3.76
CA THR A 71 -10.70 10.44 -2.79
C THR A 71 -12.09 10.09 -3.31
N VAL A 72 -12.38 10.43 -4.56
CA VAL A 72 -13.70 10.15 -5.16
C VAL A 72 -13.93 8.64 -5.30
N VAL A 73 -12.91 7.90 -5.74
CA VAL A 73 -13.01 6.44 -5.86
C VAL A 73 -13.24 5.81 -4.50
N SER A 74 -12.49 6.23 -3.49
CA SER A 74 -12.65 5.72 -2.13
C SER A 74 -14.04 6.03 -1.58
N TRP A 75 -14.52 7.26 -1.80
CA TRP A 75 -15.84 7.66 -1.36
C TRP A 75 -16.94 6.85 -2.05
N ALA A 76 -16.84 6.68 -3.37
CA ALA A 76 -17.82 5.91 -4.15
C ALA A 76 -17.89 4.44 -3.71
N ASN A 77 -16.77 3.88 -3.25
CA ASN A 77 -16.68 2.51 -2.78
C ASN A 77 -16.87 2.38 -1.26
N LEU A 78 -17.22 3.45 -0.57
CA LEU A 78 -17.39 3.48 0.88
C LEU A 78 -16.13 2.97 1.60
N CYS A 79 -14.97 3.32 1.06
CA CYS A 79 -13.70 2.90 1.63
C CYS A 79 -13.30 3.81 2.79
N PHE A 80 -12.92 3.21 3.91
CA PHE A 80 -12.50 3.93 5.10
C PHE A 80 -11.14 4.59 4.96
N TYR A 81 -10.31 4.00 4.11
CA TYR A 81 -8.99 4.52 3.88
C TYR A 81 -9.04 5.77 3.01
#